data_96ba2d4b3c5c569513f1ec139c9405f7
#
_entry.id   96ba2d4b3c5c569513f1ec139c9405f7
#
_cell.length_a   1.000
_cell.length_b   1.000
_cell.length_c   1.000
_cell.angle_alpha   90.00
_cell.angle_beta   90.00
_cell.angle_gamma   90.00
#
_symmetry.space_group_name_H-M   'P 1'
#
loop_
_entity.id
_entity.type
_entity.pdbx_description
1 polymer ?
#
loop_
_entity_poly.entity_id
_entity_poly.type
_entity_poly.pdbx_seq_one_letter_code
_entity_poly.pdbx_strand_id
1 'polypeptide(L)'
;IDPAHLPSFVALCERESCPHAVVGTAVAAPHLTLADAHFHNRPIDLPLSVLLGKPPRMHRQATTLGLDRDAGVREDHALRQVDLAEAASRLLTLPTIADKSFLITIGDRSVGGLTVRDQMVGPWQVPVADCAITTTAYTGWTGEAMALGERSPVALIDAAAAARLAVGEALTNLAAAAIPDTHEVVLSANWMAAAGHPGEDAALYEAVRAVGLELCPALDITIPVGKDSLSMKTVWREADQTRSVTSPLSLIVTAFATVPDVRHHLTPELRHDAGPSVLLLIDLGAGRQRLGGSCLAQVFGQVGGVPPDVDDPARLRAFVRVIHELATQNKLLAYHDCSDGGLFVTLTEMAFAGGCGLNIDLSPLGADLVGALFAEELGAVVQIRTADRAMVEATLARAGLAAQTHTIGIPQPGRSLRFHTGGRTVLEGDRVDWHRLWSQTSFTLQALRDDPDCAQEAYDAILDSGDPGLDALHLPAMPPLAAPRIGGNRPRVAILREQGVNGQVEMAAAFDRAGFAAVDVHMNDLLSGRA
;
A
#
# COMPACT_ATOMS: atom_id res chain seq x y z
N ILE A 1 20.06 25.47 16.80
CA ILE A 1 19.12 26.24 17.66
C ILE A 1 19.58 27.68 17.70
N ASP A 2 18.66 28.62 17.59
CA ASP A 2 18.94 30.04 17.83
C ASP A 2 19.47 30.21 19.25
N PRO A 3 20.60 30.94 19.46
CA PRO A 3 21.14 31.18 20.80
C PRO A 3 20.12 31.73 21.80
N ALA A 4 19.15 32.52 21.34
CA ALA A 4 18.08 33.05 22.20
C ALA A 4 17.16 31.95 22.78
N HIS A 5 17.01 30.81 22.10
CA HIS A 5 16.19 29.67 22.51
C HIS A 5 16.99 28.57 23.24
N LEU A 6 18.33 28.71 23.32
CA LEU A 6 19.17 27.69 23.96
C LEU A 6 18.81 27.44 25.42
N PRO A 7 18.52 28.44 26.27
CA PRO A 7 18.13 28.18 27.65
C PRO A 7 16.83 27.34 27.75
N SER A 8 15.84 27.60 26.91
CA SER A 8 14.60 26.85 26.89
C SER A 8 14.81 25.39 26.42
N PHE A 9 15.68 25.18 25.43
CA PHE A 9 16.06 23.84 24.98
C PHE A 9 16.78 23.05 26.09
N VAL A 10 17.75 23.69 26.78
CA VAL A 10 18.48 23.08 27.90
C VAL A 10 17.50 22.68 29.01
N ALA A 11 16.58 23.57 29.37
CA ALA A 11 15.56 23.28 30.39
C ALA A 11 14.65 22.09 30.01
N LEU A 12 14.31 21.96 28.73
CA LEU A 12 13.58 20.78 28.22
C LEU A 12 14.42 19.50 28.32
N CYS A 13 15.67 19.55 27.90
CA CYS A 13 16.59 18.41 28.01
C CYS A 13 16.77 17.96 29.46
N GLU A 14 16.95 18.89 30.39
CA GLU A 14 17.06 18.58 31.80
C GLU A 14 15.78 17.99 32.38
N ARG A 15 14.61 18.52 31.97
CA ARG A 15 13.30 17.98 32.35
C ARG A 15 13.15 16.53 31.90
N GLU A 16 13.50 16.25 30.65
CA GLU A 16 13.36 14.95 30.04
C GLU A 16 14.52 13.99 30.37
N SER A 17 15.46 14.39 31.24
CA SER A 17 16.69 13.61 31.49
C SER A 17 17.46 13.26 30.21
N CYS A 18 17.42 14.15 29.21
CA CYS A 18 18.07 13.98 27.93
C CYS A 18 19.49 14.55 27.95
N PRO A 19 20.54 13.72 27.87
CA PRO A 19 21.91 14.22 27.76
C PRO A 19 22.08 15.13 26.53
N HIS A 20 22.68 16.29 26.73
CA HIS A 20 22.90 17.25 25.66
C HIS A 20 24.21 18.00 25.83
N ALA A 21 24.75 18.55 24.76
CA ALA A 21 25.92 19.43 24.79
C ALA A 21 25.87 20.42 23.62
N VAL A 22 26.38 21.61 23.84
CA VAL A 22 26.67 22.56 22.77
C VAL A 22 28.02 22.17 22.16
N VAL A 23 27.98 21.58 20.98
CA VAL A 23 29.17 21.06 20.28
C VAL A 23 29.79 22.04 19.30
N GLY A 24 29.13 23.18 19.05
CA GLY A 24 29.66 24.19 18.14
C GLY A 24 28.64 25.26 17.78
N THR A 25 29.06 26.16 16.92
CA THR A 25 28.26 27.28 16.42
C THR A 25 28.33 27.31 14.89
N ALA A 26 27.19 27.48 14.24
CA ALA A 26 27.14 27.68 12.80
C ALA A 26 27.74 29.04 12.44
N VAL A 27 28.63 29.05 11.47
CA VAL A 27 29.33 30.27 10.98
C VAL A 27 29.07 30.46 9.50
N ALA A 28 29.20 31.68 9.02
CA ALA A 28 28.98 31.99 7.59
C ALA A 28 30.09 31.44 6.68
N ALA A 29 31.27 31.12 7.20
CA ALA A 29 32.36 30.55 6.42
C ALA A 29 31.99 29.13 5.95
N PRO A 30 32.15 28.79 4.65
CA PRO A 30 31.84 27.47 4.12
C PRO A 30 32.96 26.46 4.47
N HIS A 31 33.21 26.27 5.74
CA HIS A 31 34.29 25.45 6.30
C HIS A 31 33.80 24.71 7.55
N LEU A 32 34.10 23.41 7.63
CA LEU A 32 33.87 22.63 8.82
C LEU A 32 35.17 22.42 9.59
N THR A 33 35.19 22.87 10.85
CA THR A 33 36.31 22.65 11.77
C THR A 33 35.80 21.90 13.00
N LEU A 34 36.40 20.74 13.30
CA LEU A 34 36.26 20.06 14.58
C LEU A 34 37.57 20.19 15.36
N ALA A 35 37.52 20.80 16.53
CA ALA A 35 38.65 20.89 17.43
C ALA A 35 38.45 19.92 18.61
N ASP A 36 39.44 19.07 18.86
CA ASP A 36 39.49 18.19 20.02
C ASP A 36 40.36 18.76 21.09
N ALA A 37 39.74 19.16 22.22
CA ALA A 37 40.46 19.77 23.33
C ALA A 37 41.28 18.75 24.14
N HIS A 38 40.92 17.44 24.10
CA HIS A 38 41.64 16.40 24.83
C HIS A 38 42.95 16.02 24.12
N PHE A 39 42.90 15.81 22.80
CA PHE A 39 44.07 15.47 21.99
C PHE A 39 44.79 16.71 21.42
N HIS A 40 44.29 17.92 21.65
CA HIS A 40 44.85 19.19 21.16
C HIS A 40 45.08 19.18 19.62
N ASN A 41 44.15 18.61 18.87
CA ASN A 41 44.24 18.53 17.41
C ASN A 41 42.95 18.98 16.73
N ARG A 42 42.96 19.01 15.41
CA ARG A 42 41.79 19.25 14.55
C ARG A 42 41.55 18.07 13.63
N PRO A 43 40.81 17.06 14.07
CA PRO A 43 40.57 15.86 13.26
C PRO A 43 39.77 16.15 11.98
N ILE A 44 38.99 17.25 11.96
CA ILE A 44 38.33 17.73 10.74
C ILE A 44 38.65 19.21 10.58
N ASP A 45 39.20 19.57 9.43
CA ASP A 45 39.50 20.96 9.07
C ASP A 45 39.46 21.06 7.51
N LEU A 46 38.26 21.19 6.94
CA LEU A 46 38.07 21.14 5.51
C LEU A 46 36.96 22.11 5.01
N PRO A 47 37.11 22.60 3.77
CA PRO A 47 36.05 23.33 3.08
C PRO A 47 34.79 22.45 2.91
N LEU A 48 33.61 23.04 3.08
CA LEU A 48 32.33 22.33 2.84
C LEU A 48 32.20 21.83 1.39
N SER A 49 32.90 22.45 0.44
CA SER A 49 32.94 21.97 -0.95
C SER A 49 33.56 20.59 -1.12
N VAL A 50 34.40 20.15 -0.17
CA VAL A 50 34.95 18.78 -0.14
C VAL A 50 33.91 17.79 0.36
N LEU A 51 33.11 18.17 1.37
CA LEU A 51 32.10 17.31 1.97
C LEU A 51 30.79 17.28 1.19
N LEU A 52 30.32 18.46 0.79
CA LEU A 52 29.00 18.68 0.19
C LEU A 52 29.09 19.08 -1.30
N GLY A 53 30.30 19.21 -1.83
CA GLY A 53 30.53 19.47 -3.25
C GLY A 53 30.12 18.29 -4.11
N LYS A 54 29.93 18.57 -5.40
CA LYS A 54 29.63 17.50 -6.36
C LYS A 54 30.85 16.57 -6.47
N PRO A 55 30.73 15.27 -6.22
CA PRO A 55 31.80 14.31 -6.44
C PRO A 55 32.19 14.30 -7.95
N PRO A 56 33.41 13.86 -8.28
CA PRO A 56 33.78 13.65 -9.67
C PRO A 56 32.76 12.75 -10.36
N ARG A 57 32.39 13.12 -11.58
CA ARG A 57 31.47 12.26 -12.35
C ARG A 57 32.15 10.92 -12.62
N MET A 58 31.56 9.85 -12.11
CA MET A 58 31.95 8.50 -12.47
C MET A 58 31.42 8.17 -13.86
N HIS A 59 32.26 7.58 -14.70
CA HIS A 59 31.84 7.03 -15.96
C HIS A 59 31.70 5.51 -15.84
N ARG A 60 30.52 4.99 -16.10
CA ARG A 60 30.26 3.54 -16.14
C ARG A 60 29.81 3.16 -17.55
N GLN A 61 30.32 2.05 -18.03
CA GLN A 61 29.85 1.44 -19.28
C GLN A 61 28.87 0.32 -18.88
N ALA A 62 27.64 0.44 -19.34
CA ALA A 62 26.60 -0.55 -19.14
C ALA A 62 26.10 -1.04 -20.50
N THR A 63 25.71 -2.30 -20.59
CA THR A 63 25.18 -2.90 -21.81
C THR A 63 23.77 -3.39 -21.55
N THR A 64 22.84 -2.94 -22.38
CA THR A 64 21.47 -3.47 -22.37
C THR A 64 21.49 -4.86 -23.01
N LEU A 65 20.91 -5.84 -22.31
CA LEU A 65 20.67 -7.15 -22.89
C LEU A 65 19.43 -7.10 -23.78
N GLY A 66 19.58 -7.60 -25.02
CA GLY A 66 18.44 -7.75 -25.92
C GLY A 66 17.56 -8.92 -25.46
N LEU A 67 16.27 -8.67 -25.37
CA LEU A 67 15.28 -9.74 -25.15
C LEU A 67 15.05 -10.53 -26.45
N ASP A 68 14.81 -11.82 -26.34
CA ASP A 68 14.27 -12.63 -27.43
C ASP A 68 12.77 -12.29 -27.60
N ARG A 69 12.50 -11.29 -28.46
CA ARG A 69 11.13 -10.83 -28.73
C ARG A 69 10.25 -11.93 -29.33
N ASP A 70 10.84 -12.83 -30.11
CA ASP A 70 10.09 -13.95 -30.72
C ASP A 70 9.70 -14.98 -29.65
N ALA A 71 10.53 -15.20 -28.63
CA ALA A 71 10.17 -16.02 -27.48
C ALA A 71 9.00 -15.39 -26.72
N GLY A 72 9.08 -14.10 -26.40
CA GLY A 72 8.01 -13.39 -25.71
C GLY A 72 6.66 -13.43 -26.44
N VAL A 73 6.64 -13.26 -27.76
CA VAL A 73 5.41 -13.39 -28.57
C VAL A 73 4.83 -14.80 -28.51
N ARG A 74 5.68 -15.83 -28.52
CA ARG A 74 5.21 -17.22 -28.39
C ARG A 74 4.61 -17.49 -27.02
N GLU A 75 5.22 -16.95 -25.95
CA GLU A 75 4.72 -17.08 -24.57
C GLU A 75 3.39 -16.36 -24.39
N ASP A 76 3.23 -15.14 -24.88
CA ASP A 76 1.95 -14.41 -24.85
C ASP A 76 0.84 -15.17 -25.56
N HIS A 77 1.15 -15.81 -26.70
CA HIS A 77 0.19 -16.65 -27.40
C HIS A 77 -0.19 -17.90 -26.59
N ALA A 78 0.76 -18.56 -25.95
CA ALA A 78 0.54 -19.73 -25.11
C ALA A 78 -0.30 -19.37 -23.86
N LEU A 79 0.02 -18.26 -23.21
CA LEU A 79 -0.73 -17.76 -22.05
C LEU A 79 -2.21 -17.52 -22.36
N ARG A 80 -2.53 -17.01 -23.55
CA ARG A 80 -3.93 -16.78 -23.97
C ARG A 80 -4.73 -18.07 -24.26
N GLN A 81 -4.09 -19.25 -24.22
CA GLN A 81 -4.71 -20.55 -24.44
C GLN A 81 -4.90 -21.37 -23.16
N VAL A 82 -4.54 -20.83 -21.99
CA VAL A 82 -4.65 -21.54 -20.71
C VAL A 82 -6.12 -21.77 -20.33
N ASP A 83 -6.37 -22.84 -19.60
CA ASP A 83 -7.69 -23.07 -19.00
C ASP A 83 -7.95 -22.06 -17.88
N LEU A 84 -9.11 -21.40 -17.89
CA LEU A 84 -9.46 -20.34 -16.95
C LEU A 84 -9.59 -20.86 -15.51
N ALA A 85 -10.11 -22.06 -15.30
CA ALA A 85 -10.29 -22.63 -13.97
C ALA A 85 -8.94 -23.08 -13.38
N GLU A 86 -8.06 -23.63 -14.20
CA GLU A 86 -6.69 -23.96 -13.82
C GLU A 86 -5.91 -22.68 -13.47
N ALA A 87 -6.01 -21.63 -14.30
CA ALA A 87 -5.36 -20.34 -14.05
C ALA A 87 -5.84 -19.72 -12.74
N ALA A 88 -7.15 -19.66 -12.50
CA ALA A 88 -7.73 -19.16 -11.25
C ALA A 88 -7.20 -19.92 -10.03
N SER A 89 -7.17 -21.24 -10.08
CA SER A 89 -6.71 -22.08 -8.95
C SER A 89 -5.22 -21.87 -8.66
N ARG A 90 -4.39 -21.80 -9.69
CA ARG A 90 -2.94 -21.57 -9.53
C ARG A 90 -2.63 -20.18 -8.99
N LEU A 91 -3.35 -19.15 -9.45
CA LEU A 91 -3.17 -17.78 -8.98
C LEU A 91 -3.52 -17.64 -7.50
N LEU A 92 -4.65 -18.17 -7.06
CA LEU A 92 -5.06 -18.06 -5.66
C LEU A 92 -4.06 -18.69 -4.68
N THR A 93 -3.29 -19.69 -5.11
CA THR A 93 -2.26 -20.34 -4.27
C THR A 93 -0.87 -19.73 -4.40
N LEU A 94 -0.65 -18.80 -5.34
CA LEU A 94 0.64 -18.15 -5.51
C LEU A 94 0.95 -17.30 -4.27
N PRO A 95 2.14 -17.43 -3.61
CA PRO A 95 2.46 -16.68 -2.40
C PRO A 95 2.34 -15.16 -2.52
N THR A 96 2.51 -14.59 -3.71
CA THR A 96 2.32 -13.16 -3.98
C THR A 96 0.86 -12.74 -3.80
N ILE A 97 -0.09 -13.58 -4.25
CA ILE A 97 -1.54 -13.31 -4.21
C ILE A 97 -2.18 -13.84 -2.93
N ALA A 98 -1.78 -15.04 -2.49
CA ALA A 98 -2.38 -15.73 -1.33
C ALA A 98 -2.43 -14.87 -0.07
N ASP A 99 -3.38 -15.15 0.80
CA ASP A 99 -3.57 -14.53 2.11
C ASP A 99 -2.26 -14.34 2.89
N LYS A 100 -2.12 -13.18 3.52
CA LYS A 100 -0.95 -12.77 4.31
C LYS A 100 -1.19 -12.77 5.82
N SER A 101 -2.32 -13.32 6.30
CA SER A 101 -2.67 -13.31 7.73
C SER A 101 -1.57 -13.90 8.62
N PHE A 102 -0.81 -14.90 8.14
CA PHE A 102 0.33 -15.46 8.87
C PHE A 102 1.43 -14.45 9.21
N LEU A 103 1.55 -13.35 8.47
CA LEU A 103 2.48 -12.24 8.74
C LEU A 103 1.83 -11.18 9.64
N ILE A 104 0.54 -10.94 9.48
CA ILE A 104 -0.18 -9.85 10.16
C ILE A 104 -0.47 -10.21 11.60
N THR A 105 -0.85 -11.47 11.85
CA THR A 105 -1.32 -11.92 13.18
C THR A 105 -0.22 -12.23 14.19
N ILE A 106 1.06 -12.11 13.81
CA ILE A 106 2.20 -12.35 14.73
C ILE A 106 2.55 -11.15 15.61
N GLY A 107 1.95 -9.99 15.38
CA GLY A 107 2.23 -8.76 16.12
C GLY A 107 0.99 -7.90 16.30
N ASP A 108 1.18 -6.75 16.94
CA ASP A 108 0.12 -5.79 17.14
C ASP A 108 -0.24 -5.08 15.83
N ARG A 109 -1.48 -5.19 15.39
CA ARG A 109 -1.99 -4.52 14.19
C ARG A 109 -2.29 -3.04 14.43
N SER A 110 -2.64 -2.70 15.66
CA SER A 110 -3.12 -1.38 16.02
C SER A 110 -2.56 -0.99 17.38
N VAL A 111 -1.82 0.10 17.42
CA VAL A 111 -1.17 0.62 18.60
C VAL A 111 -1.50 2.11 18.76
N GLY A 112 -1.65 2.58 20.01
CA GLY A 112 -1.84 4.00 20.31
C GLY A 112 -3.25 4.54 20.03
N GLY A 113 -4.17 3.74 19.49
CA GLY A 113 -5.57 4.12 19.25
C GLY A 113 -5.78 5.18 18.16
N LEU A 114 -4.80 5.42 17.29
CA LEU A 114 -4.88 6.37 16.17
C LEU A 114 -5.07 5.68 14.82
N THR A 115 -5.07 4.35 14.76
CA THR A 115 -5.28 3.58 13.54
C THR A 115 -6.74 3.71 13.10
N VAL A 116 -6.94 4.13 11.86
CA VAL A 116 -8.26 4.22 11.19
C VAL A 116 -8.46 3.02 10.28
N ARG A 117 -7.42 2.65 9.52
CA ARG A 117 -7.43 1.51 8.62
C ARG A 117 -6.13 0.72 8.79
N ASP A 118 -6.29 -0.55 9.13
CA ASP A 118 -5.25 -1.57 9.08
C ASP A 118 -5.46 -2.50 7.87
N GLN A 119 -4.77 -3.62 7.82
CA GLN A 119 -4.84 -4.56 6.70
C GLN A 119 -6.19 -5.29 6.58
N MET A 120 -6.94 -5.42 7.69
CA MET A 120 -8.13 -6.26 7.76
C MET A 120 -9.38 -5.51 7.33
N VAL A 121 -10.21 -6.15 6.51
CA VAL A 121 -11.40 -5.56 5.89
C VAL A 121 -12.64 -6.41 6.19
N GLY A 122 -13.74 -5.71 6.46
CA GLY A 122 -15.05 -6.30 6.66
C GLY A 122 -15.19 -7.09 7.97
N PRO A 123 -16.38 -7.65 8.23
CA PRO A 123 -16.68 -8.38 9.46
C PRO A 123 -15.79 -9.62 9.64
N TRP A 124 -15.41 -10.27 8.54
CA TRP A 124 -14.60 -11.50 8.57
C TRP A 124 -13.09 -11.24 8.58
N GLN A 125 -12.67 -9.96 8.68
CA GLN A 125 -11.26 -9.58 8.82
C GLN A 125 -10.36 -10.14 7.73
N VAL A 126 -10.76 -9.96 6.46
CA VAL A 126 -9.99 -10.37 5.30
C VAL A 126 -8.85 -9.35 5.05
N PRO A 127 -7.59 -9.77 4.89
CA PRO A 127 -6.44 -8.87 4.81
C PRO A 127 -6.22 -8.30 3.39
N VAL A 128 -7.15 -7.49 2.90
CA VAL A 128 -7.20 -6.96 1.53
C VAL A 128 -7.31 -5.42 1.45
N ALA A 129 -6.95 -4.70 2.51
CA ALA A 129 -6.97 -3.24 2.47
C ALA A 129 -5.89 -2.70 1.52
N ASP A 130 -6.26 -1.76 0.65
CA ASP A 130 -5.35 -1.11 -0.31
C ASP A 130 -4.33 -0.19 0.38
N CYS A 131 -4.70 0.44 1.50
CA CYS A 131 -3.85 1.38 2.21
C CYS A 131 -4.01 1.29 3.73
N ALA A 132 -3.01 1.79 4.45
CA ALA A 132 -3.08 2.03 5.89
C ALA A 132 -3.36 3.51 6.15
N ILE A 133 -4.18 3.80 7.18
CA ILE A 133 -4.55 5.17 7.55
C ILE A 133 -4.48 5.34 9.06
N THR A 134 -3.86 6.43 9.50
CA THR A 134 -3.85 6.87 10.89
C THR A 134 -4.40 8.29 11.02
N THR A 135 -5.02 8.63 12.15
CA THR A 135 -5.31 10.04 12.50
C THR A 135 -4.06 10.70 13.07
N THR A 136 -3.90 12.01 12.87
CA THR A 136 -2.79 12.78 13.43
C THR A 136 -2.97 13.10 14.91
N ALA A 137 -4.18 12.99 15.43
CA ALA A 137 -4.50 13.30 16.82
C ALA A 137 -5.80 12.58 17.27
N TYR A 138 -6.04 12.59 18.57
CA TYR A 138 -7.28 12.06 19.19
C TYR A 138 -8.49 12.97 18.99
N THR A 139 -8.30 14.14 18.41
CA THR A 139 -9.36 15.11 18.08
C THR A 139 -9.24 15.53 16.62
N GLY A 140 -10.38 15.69 15.93
CA GLY A 140 -10.41 15.99 14.51
C GLY A 140 -10.37 14.74 13.64
N TRP A 141 -10.30 14.96 12.31
CA TRP A 141 -10.41 13.92 11.28
C TRP A 141 -9.27 13.92 10.27
N THR A 142 -8.28 14.78 10.49
CA THR A 142 -7.08 14.77 9.65
C THR A 142 -6.24 13.54 9.94
N GLY A 143 -5.59 13.02 8.92
CA GLY A 143 -4.78 11.81 9.03
C GLY A 143 -3.65 11.75 8.02
N GLU A 144 -3.01 10.61 8.02
CA GLU A 144 -1.94 10.23 7.10
C GLU A 144 -2.27 8.87 6.51
N ALA A 145 -2.01 8.70 5.22
CA ALA A 145 -2.17 7.42 4.54
C ALA A 145 -0.84 6.93 3.98
N MET A 146 -0.71 5.62 3.92
CA MET A 146 0.45 4.91 3.37
C MET A 146 -0.02 3.76 2.50
N ALA A 147 0.63 3.59 1.33
CA ALA A 147 0.38 2.46 0.44
C ALA A 147 1.69 2.02 -0.21
N LEU A 148 1.73 0.76 -0.66
CA LEU A 148 2.87 0.17 -1.33
C LEU A 148 2.57 -0.09 -2.80
N GLY A 149 3.62 -0.14 -3.60
CA GLY A 149 3.58 -0.64 -4.98
C GLY A 149 4.90 -1.28 -5.36
N GLU A 150 4.83 -2.39 -6.10
CA GLU A 150 5.97 -3.09 -6.68
C GLU A 150 5.52 -3.95 -7.86
N ARG A 151 6.37 -4.10 -8.89
CA ARG A 151 6.07 -4.91 -10.08
C ARG A 151 7.34 -5.58 -10.59
N SER A 152 8.08 -6.23 -9.69
CA SER A 152 9.40 -6.77 -9.95
C SER A 152 9.50 -7.74 -11.13
N PRO A 153 8.57 -8.69 -11.36
CA PRO A 153 8.65 -9.60 -12.49
C PRO A 153 8.63 -8.91 -13.87
N VAL A 154 7.98 -7.76 -13.97
CA VAL A 154 7.96 -6.95 -15.21
C VAL A 154 9.36 -6.48 -15.61
N ALA A 155 10.26 -6.27 -14.64
CA ALA A 155 11.65 -5.84 -14.92
C ALA A 155 12.47 -6.87 -15.70
N LEU A 156 12.04 -8.13 -15.74
CA LEU A 156 12.65 -9.15 -16.60
C LEU A 156 12.42 -8.84 -18.09
N ILE A 157 11.41 -8.05 -18.43
CA ILE A 157 11.04 -7.65 -19.78
C ILE A 157 11.41 -6.20 -20.02
N ASP A 158 10.97 -5.30 -19.12
CA ASP A 158 11.15 -3.85 -19.24
C ASP A 158 11.29 -3.23 -17.84
N ALA A 159 12.52 -2.87 -17.48
CA ALA A 159 12.84 -2.28 -16.18
C ALA A 159 12.19 -0.90 -15.98
N ALA A 160 12.03 -0.12 -17.06
CA ALA A 160 11.40 1.20 -16.99
C ALA A 160 9.88 1.08 -16.75
N ALA A 161 9.22 0.14 -17.45
CA ALA A 161 7.81 -0.16 -17.23
C ALA A 161 7.55 -0.69 -15.81
N ALA A 162 8.38 -1.63 -15.33
CA ALA A 162 8.30 -2.14 -13.96
C ALA A 162 8.36 -1.02 -12.92
N ALA A 163 9.31 -0.09 -13.08
CA ALA A 163 9.49 1.02 -12.17
C ALA A 163 8.32 2.02 -12.22
N ARG A 164 7.79 2.32 -13.41
CA ARG A 164 6.59 3.16 -13.53
C ARG A 164 5.36 2.50 -12.93
N LEU A 165 5.19 1.20 -13.13
CA LEU A 165 4.08 0.44 -12.55
C LEU A 165 4.14 0.41 -11.03
N ALA A 166 5.33 0.25 -10.42
CA ALA A 166 5.47 0.31 -8.96
C ALA A 166 4.98 1.63 -8.37
N VAL A 167 5.27 2.76 -9.04
CA VAL A 167 4.72 4.07 -8.66
C VAL A 167 3.21 4.12 -8.91
N GLY A 168 2.76 3.60 -10.05
CA GLY A 168 1.35 3.58 -10.43
C GLY A 168 0.49 2.79 -9.44
N GLU A 169 0.93 1.61 -9.07
CA GLU A 169 0.25 0.74 -8.08
C GLU A 169 0.21 1.38 -6.69
N ALA A 170 1.32 1.99 -6.23
CA ALA A 170 1.30 2.73 -4.97
C ALA A 170 0.25 3.86 -4.98
N LEU A 171 0.00 4.49 -6.14
CA LEU A 171 -1.00 5.55 -6.29
C LEU A 171 -2.43 5.01 -6.41
N THR A 172 -2.65 3.88 -7.12
CA THR A 172 -3.99 3.26 -7.16
C THR A 172 -4.37 2.74 -5.78
N ASN A 173 -3.46 2.11 -5.05
CA ASN A 173 -3.66 1.73 -3.66
C ASN A 173 -3.96 2.94 -2.75
N LEU A 174 -3.16 4.00 -2.86
CA LEU A 174 -3.32 5.20 -2.03
C LEU A 174 -4.63 5.97 -2.32
N ALA A 175 -5.20 5.84 -3.53
CA ALA A 175 -6.47 6.45 -3.90
C ALA A 175 -7.64 6.01 -2.99
N ALA A 176 -7.57 4.80 -2.41
CA ALA A 176 -8.53 4.32 -1.41
C ALA A 176 -8.63 5.21 -0.16
N ALA A 177 -7.59 5.99 0.15
CA ALA A 177 -7.59 6.97 1.24
C ALA A 177 -8.30 8.29 0.89
N ALA A 178 -8.84 8.43 -0.32
CA ALA A 178 -9.47 9.65 -0.81
C ALA A 178 -8.55 10.88 -0.74
N ILE A 179 -7.29 10.73 -1.17
CA ILE A 179 -6.34 11.85 -1.26
C ILE A 179 -6.74 12.84 -2.37
N PRO A 180 -6.55 14.17 -2.19
CA PRO A 180 -7.06 15.16 -3.15
C PRO A 180 -6.38 15.13 -4.51
N ASP A 181 -5.06 14.95 -4.55
CA ASP A 181 -4.27 14.99 -5.79
C ASP A 181 -2.88 14.35 -5.56
N THR A 182 -2.20 14.03 -6.65
CA THR A 182 -0.85 13.44 -6.62
C THR A 182 0.20 14.38 -6.05
N HIS A 183 0.05 15.71 -6.14
CA HIS A 183 1.03 16.65 -5.57
C HIS A 183 1.10 16.62 -4.03
N GLU A 184 0.11 16.02 -3.35
CA GLU A 184 0.13 15.77 -1.92
C GLU A 184 0.96 14.53 -1.54
N VAL A 185 1.42 13.78 -2.55
CA VAL A 185 2.11 12.50 -2.35
C VAL A 185 3.62 12.69 -2.34
N VAL A 186 4.27 12.08 -1.35
CA VAL A 186 5.72 11.88 -1.32
C VAL A 186 6.03 10.39 -1.31
N LEU A 187 7.12 10.01 -1.98
CA LEU A 187 7.49 8.60 -2.12
C LEU A 187 8.78 8.29 -1.35
N SER A 188 8.83 7.12 -0.76
CA SER A 188 10.08 6.43 -0.40
C SER A 188 10.34 5.34 -1.43
N ALA A 189 11.52 5.34 -2.04
CA ALA A 189 11.86 4.40 -3.11
C ALA A 189 13.04 3.51 -2.70
N ASN A 190 12.82 2.19 -2.71
CA ASN A 190 13.87 1.21 -2.44
C ASN A 190 14.25 0.50 -3.74
N TRP A 191 15.45 0.81 -4.23
CA TRP A 191 16.01 0.24 -5.46
C TRP A 191 16.88 -0.97 -5.12
N MET A 192 16.65 -2.08 -5.76
CA MET A 192 17.39 -3.32 -5.54
C MET A 192 17.85 -3.88 -6.87
N ALA A 193 19.16 -4.07 -7.04
CA ALA A 193 19.76 -4.56 -8.28
C ALA A 193 21.01 -5.39 -7.98
N ALA A 194 21.34 -6.33 -8.87
CA ALA A 194 22.60 -7.05 -8.85
C ALA A 194 23.64 -6.28 -9.69
N ALA A 195 24.14 -5.14 -9.17
CA ALA A 195 25.06 -4.28 -9.90
C ALA A 195 26.30 -5.05 -10.38
N GLY A 196 26.71 -4.80 -11.62
CA GLY A 196 27.80 -5.53 -12.29
C GLY A 196 27.40 -6.88 -12.88
N HIS A 197 26.17 -7.37 -12.66
CA HIS A 197 25.65 -8.50 -13.42
C HIS A 197 25.23 -8.01 -14.84
N PRO A 198 25.45 -8.82 -15.88
CA PRO A 198 25.13 -8.39 -17.24
C PRO A 198 23.70 -7.89 -17.38
N GLY A 199 23.52 -6.68 -17.89
CA GLY A 199 22.23 -6.02 -18.10
C GLY A 199 21.68 -5.21 -16.92
N GLU A 200 22.00 -5.57 -15.67
CA GLU A 200 21.38 -4.97 -14.48
C GLU A 200 21.74 -3.49 -14.26
N ASP A 201 22.98 -3.08 -14.58
CA ASP A 201 23.37 -1.67 -14.48
C ASP A 201 22.60 -0.79 -15.48
N ALA A 202 22.34 -1.29 -16.70
CA ALA A 202 21.54 -0.59 -17.69
C ALA A 202 20.06 -0.55 -17.31
N ALA A 203 19.52 -1.68 -16.82
CA ALA A 203 18.16 -1.78 -16.34
C ALA A 203 17.89 -0.80 -15.19
N LEU A 204 18.80 -0.74 -14.20
CA LEU A 204 18.70 0.22 -13.08
C LEU A 204 18.71 1.68 -13.58
N TYR A 205 19.61 2.02 -14.52
CA TYR A 205 19.66 3.37 -15.07
C TYR A 205 18.36 3.76 -15.77
N GLU A 206 17.80 2.89 -16.62
CA GLU A 206 16.55 3.14 -17.34
C GLU A 206 15.35 3.25 -16.38
N ALA A 207 15.28 2.41 -15.36
CA ALA A 207 14.25 2.48 -14.33
C ALA A 207 14.30 3.81 -13.56
N VAL A 208 15.48 4.21 -13.07
CA VAL A 208 15.67 5.48 -12.35
C VAL A 208 15.36 6.68 -13.25
N ARG A 209 15.76 6.66 -14.51
CA ARG A 209 15.45 7.70 -15.49
C ARG A 209 13.95 7.84 -15.72
N ALA A 210 13.26 6.70 -15.95
CA ALA A 210 11.83 6.67 -16.22
C ALA A 210 10.99 7.21 -15.05
N VAL A 211 11.38 6.92 -13.83
CA VAL A 211 10.69 7.42 -12.63
C VAL A 211 11.13 8.84 -12.30
N GLY A 212 12.43 9.09 -12.16
CA GLY A 212 12.95 10.34 -11.62
C GLY A 212 12.93 11.53 -12.59
N LEU A 213 13.06 11.29 -13.89
CA LEU A 213 13.08 12.36 -14.90
C LEU A 213 11.80 12.47 -15.72
N GLU A 214 10.97 11.44 -15.76
CA GLU A 214 9.78 11.40 -16.60
C GLU A 214 8.49 11.34 -15.76
N LEU A 215 8.24 10.23 -15.04
CA LEU A 215 6.95 9.98 -14.38
C LEU A 215 6.70 10.90 -13.19
N CYS A 216 7.64 10.99 -12.24
CA CYS A 216 7.44 11.81 -11.04
C CYS A 216 7.25 13.30 -11.35
N PRO A 217 8.05 13.91 -12.27
CA PRO A 217 7.77 15.28 -12.71
C PRO A 217 6.41 15.44 -13.40
N ALA A 218 5.95 14.47 -14.20
CA ALA A 218 4.65 14.52 -14.87
C ALA A 218 3.47 14.42 -13.87
N LEU A 219 3.66 13.73 -12.75
CA LEU A 219 2.68 13.57 -11.69
C LEU A 219 2.78 14.63 -10.58
N ASP A 220 3.82 15.48 -10.62
CA ASP A 220 4.13 16.47 -9.59
C ASP A 220 4.39 15.81 -8.21
N ILE A 221 5.15 14.70 -8.22
CA ILE A 221 5.50 13.88 -7.06
C ILE A 221 7.01 13.95 -6.83
N THR A 222 7.43 13.86 -5.56
CA THR A 222 8.85 13.82 -5.18
C THR A 222 9.22 12.51 -4.49
N ILE A 223 10.51 12.15 -4.60
CA ILE A 223 11.14 11.03 -3.88
C ILE A 223 12.21 11.63 -2.95
N PRO A 224 11.85 12.12 -1.76
CA PRO A 224 12.80 12.73 -0.84
C PRO A 224 13.69 11.72 -0.13
N VAL A 225 13.30 10.45 -0.07
CA VAL A 225 13.98 9.41 0.70
C VAL A 225 13.89 8.06 -0.01
N GLY A 226 14.85 7.21 0.27
CA GLY A 226 14.91 5.85 -0.24
C GLY A 226 16.26 5.23 0.08
N LYS A 227 16.51 4.06 -0.47
CA LYS A 227 17.80 3.40 -0.38
C LYS A 227 18.09 2.54 -1.60
N ASP A 228 19.38 2.20 -1.77
CA ASP A 228 19.85 1.29 -2.79
C ASP A 228 20.39 0.00 -2.15
N SER A 229 20.05 -1.15 -2.73
CA SER A 229 20.64 -2.44 -2.41
C SER A 229 21.21 -3.02 -3.70
N LEU A 230 22.51 -2.87 -3.90
CA LEU A 230 23.16 -3.15 -5.20
C LEU A 230 23.87 -4.50 -5.25
N SER A 231 23.70 -5.36 -4.23
CA SER A 231 24.34 -6.69 -4.15
C SER A 231 23.30 -7.81 -4.18
N MET A 232 22.29 -7.72 -5.04
CA MET A 232 21.15 -8.64 -5.08
C MET A 232 21.49 -9.97 -5.77
N LYS A 233 22.57 -10.59 -5.30
CA LYS A 233 23.03 -11.90 -5.74
C LYS A 233 23.44 -12.75 -4.54
N THR A 234 22.83 -13.93 -4.40
CA THR A 234 23.21 -14.92 -3.40
C THR A 234 24.11 -15.97 -4.03
N VAL A 235 25.20 -16.31 -3.35
CA VAL A 235 26.14 -17.35 -3.76
C VAL A 235 26.34 -18.31 -2.62
N TRP A 236 26.23 -19.62 -2.88
CA TRP A 236 26.48 -20.66 -1.88
C TRP A 236 27.21 -21.86 -2.49
N ARG A 237 27.73 -22.70 -1.63
CA ARG A 237 28.32 -24.00 -2.02
C ARG A 237 27.34 -25.12 -1.72
N GLU A 238 27.11 -25.97 -2.71
CA GLU A 238 26.35 -27.19 -2.61
C GLU A 238 27.27 -28.35 -3.04
N ALA A 239 27.74 -29.15 -2.08
CA ALA A 239 28.83 -30.09 -2.27
C ALA A 239 30.07 -29.38 -2.86
N ASP A 240 30.57 -29.83 -4.01
CA ASP A 240 31.75 -29.25 -4.68
C ASP A 240 31.38 -28.17 -5.74
N GLN A 241 30.11 -27.81 -5.85
CA GLN A 241 29.65 -26.83 -6.85
C GLN A 241 29.31 -25.48 -6.20
N THR A 242 29.74 -24.40 -6.81
CA THR A 242 29.28 -23.06 -6.48
C THR A 242 27.96 -22.82 -7.21
N ARG A 243 26.91 -22.53 -6.41
CA ARG A 243 25.58 -22.14 -6.89
C ARG A 243 25.40 -20.65 -6.71
N SER A 244 24.60 -20.04 -7.54
CA SER A 244 24.20 -18.65 -7.37
C SER A 244 22.80 -18.39 -7.91
N VAL A 245 22.11 -17.45 -7.28
CA VAL A 245 20.85 -16.87 -7.76
C VAL A 245 21.03 -15.36 -7.82
N THR A 246 20.57 -14.76 -8.89
CA THR A 246 20.57 -13.30 -9.10
C THR A 246 19.13 -12.85 -9.15
N SER A 247 18.78 -11.89 -8.30
CA SER A 247 17.46 -11.25 -8.33
C SER A 247 17.37 -10.29 -9.51
N PRO A 248 16.23 -10.20 -10.21
CA PRO A 248 16.00 -9.13 -11.16
C PRO A 248 15.97 -7.77 -10.45
N LEU A 249 16.12 -6.69 -11.23
CA LEU A 249 15.86 -5.35 -10.74
C LEU A 249 14.48 -5.29 -10.07
N SER A 250 14.44 -4.70 -8.88
CA SER A 250 13.20 -4.48 -8.15
C SER A 250 13.14 -3.04 -7.65
N LEU A 251 11.97 -2.42 -7.76
CA LEU A 251 11.64 -1.16 -7.13
C LEU A 251 10.44 -1.37 -6.22
N ILE A 252 10.63 -1.11 -4.92
CA ILE A 252 9.53 -1.06 -3.96
C ILE A 252 9.30 0.40 -3.56
N VAL A 253 8.09 0.88 -3.80
CA VAL A 253 7.68 2.25 -3.52
C VAL A 253 6.71 2.24 -2.35
N THR A 254 6.94 3.11 -1.38
CA THR A 254 5.92 3.48 -0.39
C THR A 254 5.48 4.90 -0.67
N ALA A 255 4.19 5.09 -0.89
CA ALA A 255 3.57 6.38 -1.05
C ALA A 255 2.98 6.85 0.28
N PHE A 256 3.18 8.13 0.60
CA PHE A 256 2.64 8.79 1.80
C PHE A 256 1.88 10.03 1.37
N ALA A 257 0.73 10.28 2.00
CA ALA A 257 -0.02 11.51 1.80
C ALA A 257 -0.77 11.93 3.07
N THR A 258 -1.00 13.23 3.22
CA THR A 258 -1.96 13.76 4.18
C THR A 258 -3.39 13.49 3.71
N VAL A 259 -4.25 13.11 4.67
CA VAL A 259 -5.68 12.88 4.43
C VAL A 259 -6.46 13.96 5.16
N PRO A 260 -7.18 14.83 4.44
CA PRO A 260 -7.94 15.91 5.06
C PRO A 260 -9.07 15.42 5.98
N ASP A 261 -9.73 14.33 5.61
CA ASP A 261 -10.78 13.70 6.40
C ASP A 261 -10.74 12.17 6.22
N VAL A 262 -10.25 11.48 7.23
CA VAL A 262 -10.09 10.01 7.21
C VAL A 262 -11.39 9.23 7.10
N ARG A 263 -12.55 9.86 7.29
CA ARG A 263 -13.87 9.19 7.23
C ARG A 263 -14.31 8.83 5.81
N HIS A 264 -13.66 9.42 4.79
CA HIS A 264 -13.97 9.18 3.38
C HIS A 264 -13.15 8.05 2.75
N HIS A 265 -12.34 7.32 3.54
CA HIS A 265 -11.59 6.19 3.01
C HIS A 265 -12.52 5.07 2.52
N LEU A 266 -12.03 4.32 1.57
CA LEU A 266 -12.72 3.22 0.90
C LEU A 266 -12.05 1.89 1.25
N THR A 267 -12.79 0.80 1.07
CA THR A 267 -12.29 -0.57 1.27
C THR A 267 -12.82 -1.50 0.20
N PRO A 268 -12.21 -2.68 0.01
CA PRO A 268 -12.70 -3.72 -0.87
C PRO A 268 -14.04 -4.36 -0.46
N GLU A 269 -14.56 -4.09 0.74
CA GLU A 269 -15.81 -4.71 1.24
C GLU A 269 -17.01 -4.38 0.36
N LEU A 270 -17.53 -5.37 -0.37
CA LEU A 270 -18.75 -5.20 -1.15
C LEU A 270 -19.97 -5.07 -0.23
N ARG A 271 -20.73 -4.01 -0.43
CA ARG A 271 -21.90 -3.65 0.35
C ARG A 271 -23.18 -4.16 -0.33
N HIS A 272 -23.66 -5.33 0.07
CA HIS A 272 -24.92 -5.89 -0.42
C HIS A 272 -26.16 -5.37 0.35
N ASP A 273 -25.94 -4.72 1.49
CA ASP A 273 -26.96 -4.07 2.32
C ASP A 273 -27.33 -2.64 1.85
N ALA A 274 -26.57 -2.07 0.92
CA ALA A 274 -26.76 -0.69 0.43
C ALA A 274 -27.85 -0.53 -0.66
N GLY A 275 -28.62 -1.62 -0.94
CA GLY A 275 -29.61 -1.67 -2.00
C GLY A 275 -29.02 -1.99 -3.39
N PRO A 276 -29.79 -1.81 -4.49
CA PRO A 276 -29.30 -2.11 -5.83
C PRO A 276 -28.03 -1.35 -6.18
N SER A 277 -26.99 -2.09 -6.57
CA SER A 277 -25.68 -1.55 -6.89
C SER A 277 -25.07 -2.23 -8.12
N VAL A 278 -24.07 -1.59 -8.72
CA VAL A 278 -23.32 -2.09 -9.85
C VAL A 278 -21.83 -1.96 -9.61
N LEU A 279 -21.03 -2.81 -10.27
CA LEU A 279 -19.59 -2.77 -10.29
C LEU A 279 -19.10 -2.12 -11.58
N LEU A 280 -18.23 -1.13 -11.44
CA LEU A 280 -17.53 -0.49 -12.55
C LEU A 280 -16.05 -0.84 -12.47
N LEU A 281 -15.48 -1.29 -13.59
CA LEU A 281 -14.04 -1.33 -13.79
C LEU A 281 -13.59 0.00 -14.39
N ILE A 282 -12.57 0.62 -13.81
CA ILE A 282 -11.84 1.75 -14.38
C ILE A 282 -10.49 1.22 -14.83
N ASP A 283 -10.35 0.94 -16.14
CA ASP A 283 -9.17 0.33 -16.75
C ASP A 283 -8.21 1.40 -17.27
N LEU A 284 -7.11 1.64 -16.57
CA LEU A 284 -6.09 2.61 -16.99
C LEU A 284 -5.20 2.09 -18.12
N GLY A 285 -5.17 0.77 -18.36
CA GLY A 285 -4.51 0.13 -19.49
C GLY A 285 -5.24 0.32 -20.83
N ALA A 286 -6.47 0.87 -20.80
CA ALA A 286 -7.26 1.18 -21.99
C ALA A 286 -7.48 -0.03 -22.93
N GLY A 287 -7.81 -1.17 -22.36
CA GLY A 287 -8.14 -2.40 -23.08
C GLY A 287 -6.95 -3.14 -23.69
N ARG A 288 -5.72 -2.82 -23.30
CA ARG A 288 -4.52 -3.47 -23.84
C ARG A 288 -4.35 -4.91 -23.38
N GLN A 289 -4.74 -5.22 -22.16
CA GLN A 289 -4.75 -6.57 -21.59
C GLN A 289 -3.41 -7.31 -21.78
N ARG A 290 -2.30 -6.65 -21.37
CA ARG A 290 -0.94 -7.17 -21.50
C ARG A 290 -0.63 -8.17 -20.38
N LEU A 291 0.02 -9.29 -20.72
CA LEU A 291 0.26 -10.42 -19.81
C LEU A 291 1.73 -10.58 -19.42
N GLY A 292 2.65 -9.81 -20.00
CA GLY A 292 4.07 -9.92 -19.73
C GLY A 292 4.42 -9.54 -18.28
N GLY A 293 5.19 -10.39 -17.60
CA GLY A 293 5.58 -10.22 -16.20
C GLY A 293 4.47 -10.48 -15.18
N SER A 294 3.30 -10.94 -15.59
CA SER A 294 2.16 -11.18 -14.70
C SER A 294 2.32 -12.41 -13.82
N CYS A 295 1.57 -12.46 -12.73
CA CYS A 295 1.43 -13.66 -11.89
C CYS A 295 0.89 -14.84 -12.69
N LEU A 296 0.03 -14.60 -13.71
CA LEU A 296 -0.38 -15.65 -14.64
C LEU A 296 0.82 -16.27 -15.35
N ALA A 297 1.72 -15.45 -15.89
CA ALA A 297 2.93 -15.96 -16.55
C ALA A 297 3.77 -16.80 -15.58
N GLN A 298 3.96 -16.31 -14.34
CA GLN A 298 4.74 -17.02 -13.32
C GLN A 298 4.17 -18.41 -13.01
N VAL A 299 2.86 -18.54 -12.79
CA VAL A 299 2.25 -19.85 -12.41
C VAL A 299 2.26 -20.86 -13.55
N PHE A 300 2.51 -20.41 -14.79
CA PHE A 300 2.72 -21.28 -15.95
C PHE A 300 4.21 -21.39 -16.35
N GLY A 301 5.14 -20.88 -15.53
CA GLY A 301 6.59 -20.98 -15.77
C GLY A 301 7.05 -20.17 -16.99
N GLN A 302 6.37 -19.07 -17.28
CA GLN A 302 6.65 -18.16 -18.40
C GLN A 302 6.94 -16.76 -17.87
N VAL A 303 7.43 -15.88 -18.73
CA VAL A 303 7.63 -14.45 -18.45
C VAL A 303 6.67 -13.59 -19.28
N GLY A 304 6.37 -14.04 -20.52
CA GLY A 304 5.59 -13.28 -21.49
C GLY A 304 6.43 -12.25 -22.24
N GLY A 305 5.80 -11.55 -23.18
CA GLY A 305 6.49 -10.65 -24.09
C GLY A 305 6.19 -9.17 -23.89
N VAL A 306 4.95 -8.81 -23.66
CA VAL A 306 4.51 -7.42 -23.57
C VAL A 306 3.97 -7.11 -22.18
N PRO A 307 4.69 -6.31 -21.38
CA PRO A 307 4.24 -5.98 -20.03
C PRO A 307 3.26 -4.80 -20.04
N PRO A 308 2.40 -4.65 -19.01
CA PRO A 308 1.70 -3.41 -18.73
C PRO A 308 2.65 -2.25 -18.46
N ASP A 309 2.15 -1.01 -18.51
CA ASP A 309 2.91 0.21 -18.26
C ASP A 309 1.99 1.37 -17.86
N VAL A 310 2.55 2.42 -17.25
CA VAL A 310 1.89 3.72 -17.11
C VAL A 310 1.99 4.48 -18.41
N ASP A 311 1.07 4.21 -19.34
CA ASP A 311 1.11 4.80 -20.70
C ASP A 311 0.76 6.29 -20.71
N ASP A 312 -0.01 6.75 -19.72
CA ASP A 312 -0.51 8.12 -19.64
C ASP A 312 -0.55 8.61 -18.18
N PRO A 313 0.49 9.32 -17.73
CA PRO A 313 0.53 9.88 -16.37
C PRO A 313 -0.62 10.84 -16.06
N ALA A 314 -1.12 11.58 -17.06
CA ALA A 314 -2.23 12.50 -16.86
C ALA A 314 -3.54 11.75 -16.55
N ARG A 315 -3.73 10.57 -17.17
CA ARG A 315 -4.85 9.68 -16.87
C ARG A 315 -4.79 9.14 -15.44
N LEU A 316 -3.61 8.71 -14.98
CA LEU A 316 -3.41 8.25 -13.61
C LEU A 316 -3.70 9.37 -12.59
N ARG A 317 -3.25 10.60 -12.85
CA ARG A 317 -3.56 11.76 -12.02
C ARG A 317 -5.06 12.08 -12.00
N ALA A 318 -5.72 12.02 -13.16
CA ALA A 318 -7.16 12.23 -13.28
C ALA A 318 -7.95 11.16 -12.51
N PHE A 319 -7.47 9.92 -12.53
CA PHE A 319 -8.04 8.81 -11.75
C PHE A 319 -7.99 9.10 -10.23
N VAL A 320 -6.84 9.47 -9.68
CA VAL A 320 -6.72 9.80 -8.25
C VAL A 320 -7.71 10.91 -7.85
N ARG A 321 -7.78 11.99 -8.64
CA ARG A 321 -8.68 13.11 -8.40
C ARG A 321 -10.16 12.72 -8.43
N VAL A 322 -10.55 11.90 -9.39
CA VAL A 322 -11.97 11.52 -9.53
C VAL A 322 -12.40 10.55 -8.43
N ILE A 323 -11.51 9.66 -7.98
CA ILE A 323 -11.79 8.80 -6.82
C ILE A 323 -12.01 9.67 -5.58
N HIS A 324 -11.14 10.66 -5.33
CA HIS A 324 -11.33 11.62 -4.23
C HIS A 324 -12.69 12.35 -4.34
N GLU A 325 -13.03 12.90 -5.53
CA GLU A 325 -14.31 13.61 -5.74
C GLU A 325 -15.51 12.71 -5.42
N LEU A 326 -15.50 11.48 -5.90
CA LEU A 326 -16.60 10.54 -5.71
C LEU A 326 -16.68 10.01 -4.26
N ALA A 327 -15.55 9.76 -3.62
CA ALA A 327 -15.48 9.30 -2.23
C ALA A 327 -16.00 10.38 -1.26
N THR A 328 -15.54 11.62 -1.41
CA THR A 328 -15.96 12.74 -0.55
C THR A 328 -17.45 13.09 -0.72
N GLN A 329 -18.03 12.76 -1.88
CA GLN A 329 -19.48 12.88 -2.13
C GLN A 329 -20.27 11.63 -1.68
N ASN A 330 -19.63 10.61 -1.07
CA ASN A 330 -20.22 9.33 -0.65
C ASN A 330 -20.92 8.59 -1.81
N LYS A 331 -20.31 8.62 -3.01
CA LYS A 331 -20.83 7.96 -4.21
C LYS A 331 -20.25 6.59 -4.46
N LEU A 332 -19.14 6.27 -3.83
CA LEU A 332 -18.52 4.95 -3.85
C LEU A 332 -18.93 4.16 -2.61
N LEU A 333 -19.28 2.90 -2.79
CA LEU A 333 -19.64 1.96 -1.72
C LEU A 333 -18.45 1.06 -1.35
N ALA A 334 -17.65 0.68 -2.36
CA ALA A 334 -16.43 -0.10 -2.21
C ALA A 334 -15.44 0.29 -3.30
N TYR A 335 -14.18 0.01 -3.05
CA TYR A 335 -13.05 0.26 -3.93
C TYR A 335 -12.00 -0.83 -3.72
N HIS A 336 -11.41 -1.33 -4.79
CA HIS A 336 -10.20 -2.16 -4.77
C HIS A 336 -9.38 -1.90 -6.03
N ASP A 337 -8.06 -1.78 -5.88
CA ASP A 337 -7.19 -1.61 -7.04
C ASP A 337 -7.11 -2.90 -7.89
N CYS A 338 -6.67 -2.77 -9.12
CA CYS A 338 -6.31 -3.91 -9.97
C CYS A 338 -4.78 -4.03 -9.98
N SER A 339 -4.27 -5.11 -9.39
CA SER A 339 -2.85 -5.40 -9.28
C SER A 339 -2.56 -6.88 -9.56
N ASP A 340 -1.84 -7.57 -8.68
CA ASP A 340 -1.44 -8.97 -8.86
C ASP A 340 -2.64 -9.91 -9.10
N GLY A 341 -2.57 -10.69 -10.19
CA GLY A 341 -3.63 -11.59 -10.62
C GLY A 341 -4.78 -10.93 -11.38
N GLY A 342 -4.73 -9.60 -11.57
CA GLY A 342 -5.65 -8.82 -12.39
C GLY A 342 -7.09 -8.78 -11.86
N LEU A 343 -8.03 -8.49 -12.75
CA LEU A 343 -9.45 -8.31 -12.43
C LEU A 343 -10.06 -9.52 -11.69
N PHE A 344 -9.62 -10.75 -11.99
CA PHE A 344 -10.10 -11.95 -11.33
C PHE A 344 -9.82 -11.91 -9.82
N VAL A 345 -8.58 -11.61 -9.43
CA VAL A 345 -8.18 -11.56 -8.01
C VAL A 345 -8.85 -10.38 -7.32
N THR A 346 -8.84 -9.19 -7.92
CA THR A 346 -9.54 -8.00 -7.41
C THR A 346 -11.00 -8.30 -7.03
N LEU A 347 -11.77 -8.88 -7.95
CA LEU A 347 -13.18 -9.20 -7.72
C LEU A 347 -13.37 -10.31 -6.67
N THR A 348 -12.48 -11.29 -6.66
CA THR A 348 -12.56 -12.43 -5.73
C THR A 348 -12.28 -11.97 -4.31
N GLU A 349 -11.27 -11.13 -4.10
CA GLU A 349 -10.93 -10.54 -2.80
C GLU A 349 -12.03 -9.59 -2.29
N MET A 350 -12.63 -8.79 -3.17
CA MET A 350 -13.81 -7.99 -2.82
C MET A 350 -14.99 -8.86 -2.36
N ALA A 351 -15.19 -10.01 -3.01
CA ALA A 351 -16.23 -10.96 -2.62
C ALA A 351 -15.93 -11.65 -1.29
N PHE A 352 -14.66 -11.95 -0.99
CA PHE A 352 -14.24 -12.49 0.32
C PHE A 352 -14.55 -11.48 1.43
N ALA A 353 -14.13 -10.23 1.26
CA ALA A 353 -14.37 -9.17 2.24
C ALA A 353 -15.86 -8.86 2.44
N GLY A 354 -16.66 -8.87 1.37
CA GLY A 354 -18.10 -8.59 1.40
C GLY A 354 -18.97 -9.80 1.74
N GLY A 355 -18.42 -11.01 1.84
CA GLY A 355 -19.16 -12.23 2.15
C GLY A 355 -20.28 -12.57 1.15
N CYS A 356 -20.20 -12.11 -0.10
CA CYS A 356 -21.27 -12.20 -1.08
C CYS A 356 -20.81 -12.93 -2.37
N GLY A 357 -21.77 -13.27 -3.24
CA GLY A 357 -21.52 -13.77 -4.58
C GLY A 357 -21.37 -12.64 -5.60
N LEU A 358 -20.99 -13.01 -6.83
CA LEU A 358 -20.82 -12.09 -7.95
C LEU A 358 -21.49 -12.62 -9.22
N ASN A 359 -22.00 -11.70 -10.03
CA ASN A 359 -22.42 -11.99 -11.41
C ASN A 359 -21.75 -10.95 -12.33
N ILE A 360 -20.71 -11.39 -13.06
CA ILE A 360 -19.80 -10.53 -13.82
C ILE A 360 -19.96 -10.80 -15.31
N ASP A 361 -20.21 -9.73 -16.08
CA ASP A 361 -20.26 -9.76 -17.54
C ASP A 361 -18.95 -9.22 -18.11
N LEU A 362 -18.18 -10.09 -18.75
CA LEU A 362 -16.92 -9.77 -19.42
C LEU A 362 -17.11 -9.22 -20.84
N SER A 363 -18.34 -9.22 -21.38
CA SER A 363 -18.61 -8.76 -22.75
C SER A 363 -18.08 -7.36 -23.07
N PRO A 364 -18.11 -6.38 -22.13
CA PRO A 364 -17.55 -5.04 -22.37
C PRO A 364 -16.03 -5.03 -22.54
N LEU A 365 -15.32 -6.08 -22.09
CA LEU A 365 -13.85 -6.14 -22.08
C LEU A 365 -13.27 -6.83 -23.33
N GLY A 366 -14.10 -7.27 -24.25
CA GLY A 366 -13.68 -7.87 -25.52
C GLY A 366 -13.70 -9.40 -25.53
N ALA A 367 -13.03 -9.97 -26.53
CA ALA A 367 -13.06 -11.42 -26.79
C ALA A 367 -11.95 -12.21 -26.10
N ASP A 368 -10.89 -11.54 -25.66
CA ASP A 368 -9.77 -12.16 -24.96
C ASP A 368 -10.10 -12.32 -23.48
N LEU A 369 -10.63 -13.46 -23.10
CA LEU A 369 -11.06 -13.74 -21.72
C LEU A 369 -9.89 -13.88 -20.75
N VAL A 370 -8.76 -14.41 -21.21
CA VAL A 370 -7.55 -14.53 -20.38
C VAL A 370 -6.99 -13.16 -20.07
N GLY A 371 -6.84 -12.31 -21.11
CA GLY A 371 -6.40 -10.94 -20.91
C GLY A 371 -7.37 -10.12 -20.06
N ALA A 372 -8.68 -10.27 -20.25
CA ALA A 372 -9.71 -9.57 -19.48
C ALA A 372 -9.69 -9.92 -17.99
N LEU A 373 -9.40 -11.18 -17.65
CA LEU A 373 -9.41 -11.65 -16.25
C LEU A 373 -8.06 -11.47 -15.53
N PHE A 374 -6.95 -11.69 -16.24
CA PHE A 374 -5.65 -11.92 -15.60
C PHE A 374 -4.56 -10.91 -16.01
N ALA A 375 -4.86 -9.95 -16.91
CA ALA A 375 -3.93 -8.86 -17.17
C ALA A 375 -3.85 -7.92 -15.96
N GLU A 376 -2.63 -7.58 -15.58
CA GLU A 376 -2.33 -6.76 -14.42
C GLU A 376 -2.11 -5.29 -14.83
N GLU A 377 -3.04 -4.79 -15.65
CA GLU A 377 -3.10 -3.36 -15.99
C GLU A 377 -3.57 -2.57 -14.76
N LEU A 378 -3.02 -1.38 -14.57
CA LEU A 378 -3.47 -0.51 -13.49
C LEU A 378 -4.95 -0.13 -13.65
N GLY A 379 -5.63 0.03 -12.54
CA GLY A 379 -7.03 0.42 -12.50
C GLY A 379 -7.66 0.13 -11.15
N ALA A 380 -8.98 0.12 -11.12
CA ALA A 380 -9.72 -0.28 -9.92
C ALA A 380 -11.12 -0.78 -10.26
N VAL A 381 -11.66 -1.62 -9.39
CA VAL A 381 -13.09 -1.93 -9.34
C VAL A 381 -13.74 -1.08 -8.26
N VAL A 382 -14.83 -0.39 -8.63
CA VAL A 382 -15.63 0.38 -7.68
C VAL A 382 -17.06 -0.12 -7.67
N GLN A 383 -17.66 -0.15 -6.48
CA GLN A 383 -19.09 -0.40 -6.31
C GLN A 383 -19.82 0.93 -6.13
N ILE A 384 -20.92 1.12 -6.87
CA ILE A 384 -21.76 2.30 -6.79
C ILE A 384 -23.24 1.91 -6.67
N ARG A 385 -24.06 2.78 -6.09
CA ARG A 385 -25.51 2.59 -6.15
C ARG A 385 -26.03 2.77 -7.57
N THR A 386 -26.94 1.91 -8.00
CA THR A 386 -27.55 2.01 -9.34
C THR A 386 -28.20 3.39 -9.57
N ALA A 387 -28.76 3.99 -8.50
CA ALA A 387 -29.35 5.33 -8.57
C ALA A 387 -28.33 6.46 -8.85
N ASP A 388 -27.07 6.27 -8.47
CA ASP A 388 -26.00 7.26 -8.65
C ASP A 388 -25.25 7.08 -9.98
N ARG A 389 -25.51 6.00 -10.73
CA ARG A 389 -24.76 5.58 -11.91
C ARG A 389 -24.57 6.71 -12.94
N ALA A 390 -25.63 7.36 -13.36
CA ALA A 390 -25.55 8.41 -14.38
C ALA A 390 -24.66 9.59 -13.95
N MET A 391 -24.71 9.96 -12.67
CA MET A 391 -23.89 11.03 -12.12
C MET A 391 -22.40 10.60 -12.03
N VAL A 392 -22.14 9.37 -11.58
CA VAL A 392 -20.76 8.82 -11.49
C VAL A 392 -20.14 8.73 -12.89
N GLU A 393 -20.85 8.15 -13.87
CA GLU A 393 -20.39 8.07 -15.25
C GLU A 393 -20.14 9.47 -15.86
N ALA A 394 -20.98 10.46 -15.57
CA ALA A 394 -20.76 11.83 -16.01
C ALA A 394 -19.52 12.47 -15.35
N THR A 395 -19.24 12.15 -14.08
CA THR A 395 -18.05 12.63 -13.36
C THR A 395 -16.78 12.01 -13.94
N LEU A 396 -16.77 10.69 -14.18
CA LEU A 396 -15.68 9.99 -14.85
C LEU A 396 -15.45 10.52 -16.28
N ALA A 397 -16.51 10.83 -17.00
CA ALA A 397 -16.40 11.42 -18.34
C ALA A 397 -15.77 12.82 -18.33
N ARG A 398 -16.12 13.68 -17.36
CA ARG A 398 -15.48 14.99 -17.17
C ARG A 398 -13.98 14.86 -16.85
N ALA A 399 -13.59 13.80 -16.14
CA ALA A 399 -12.19 13.47 -15.86
C ALA A 399 -11.46 12.84 -17.07
N GLY A 400 -12.14 12.64 -18.21
CA GLY A 400 -11.55 12.00 -19.40
C GLY A 400 -11.46 10.47 -19.31
N LEU A 401 -12.17 9.84 -18.37
CA LEU A 401 -12.11 8.40 -18.11
C LEU A 401 -13.32 7.60 -18.66
N ALA A 402 -14.16 8.20 -19.48
CA ALA A 402 -15.36 7.53 -20.01
C ALA A 402 -15.03 6.25 -20.79
N ALA A 403 -14.01 6.30 -21.66
CA ALA A 403 -13.60 5.15 -22.47
C ALA A 403 -12.90 4.03 -21.67
N GLN A 404 -12.46 4.33 -20.46
CA GLN A 404 -11.80 3.42 -19.53
C GLN A 404 -12.78 2.81 -18.52
N THR A 405 -14.03 3.28 -18.49
CA THR A 405 -15.02 2.85 -17.49
C THR A 405 -16.00 1.84 -18.10
N HIS A 406 -16.04 0.67 -17.49
CA HIS A 406 -16.89 -0.44 -17.94
C HIS A 406 -17.81 -0.91 -16.81
N THR A 407 -19.12 -0.99 -17.07
CA THR A 407 -20.03 -1.69 -16.14
C THR A 407 -19.83 -3.19 -16.34
N ILE A 408 -19.34 -3.88 -15.31
CA ILE A 408 -18.92 -5.28 -15.42
C ILE A 408 -19.81 -6.25 -14.64
N GLY A 409 -20.73 -5.79 -13.81
CA GLY A 409 -21.58 -6.72 -13.08
C GLY A 409 -22.20 -6.18 -11.80
N ILE A 410 -22.63 -7.11 -10.97
CA ILE A 410 -23.29 -6.81 -9.69
C ILE A 410 -22.82 -7.78 -8.60
N PRO A 411 -22.73 -7.34 -7.32
CA PRO A 411 -22.73 -8.26 -6.21
C PRO A 411 -24.12 -8.90 -6.05
N GLN A 412 -24.16 -10.13 -5.57
CA GLN A 412 -25.42 -10.86 -5.36
C GLN A 412 -25.38 -11.66 -4.06
N PRO A 413 -26.54 -11.97 -3.48
CA PRO A 413 -26.60 -12.89 -2.34
C PRO A 413 -26.04 -14.27 -2.68
N GLY A 414 -25.51 -14.97 -1.68
CA GLY A 414 -25.00 -16.33 -1.83
C GLY A 414 -23.51 -16.41 -2.05
N ARG A 415 -23.05 -17.54 -2.59
CA ARG A 415 -21.61 -17.91 -2.65
C ARG A 415 -21.07 -18.04 -4.06
N SER A 416 -21.93 -18.07 -5.10
CA SER A 416 -21.49 -18.25 -6.48
C SER A 416 -20.76 -17.01 -7.00
N LEU A 417 -19.56 -17.18 -7.50
CA LEU A 417 -18.78 -16.20 -8.25
C LEU A 417 -18.81 -16.59 -9.72
N ARG A 418 -19.66 -15.93 -10.50
CA ARG A 418 -19.94 -16.28 -11.88
C ARG A 418 -19.43 -15.21 -12.84
N PHE A 419 -18.62 -15.64 -13.80
CA PHE A 419 -18.12 -14.83 -14.90
C PHE A 419 -18.70 -15.35 -16.21
N HIS A 420 -19.26 -14.46 -17.02
CA HIS A 420 -19.91 -14.81 -18.27
C HIS A 420 -19.62 -13.81 -19.39
N THR A 421 -19.83 -14.21 -20.63
CA THR A 421 -19.82 -13.34 -21.80
C THR A 421 -20.98 -13.74 -22.72
N GLY A 422 -21.76 -12.75 -23.17
CA GLY A 422 -22.95 -13.00 -23.98
C GLY A 422 -23.94 -13.97 -23.34
N GLY A 423 -24.05 -13.99 -22.01
CA GLY A 423 -24.90 -14.89 -21.24
C GLY A 423 -24.34 -16.31 -21.03
N ARG A 424 -23.22 -16.68 -21.69
CA ARG A 424 -22.55 -17.97 -21.49
C ARG A 424 -21.53 -17.86 -20.34
N THR A 425 -21.69 -18.70 -19.32
CA THR A 425 -20.72 -18.83 -18.24
C THR A 425 -19.39 -19.35 -18.79
N VAL A 426 -18.28 -18.67 -18.45
CA VAL A 426 -16.92 -19.01 -18.88
C VAL A 426 -16.04 -19.43 -17.70
N LEU A 427 -16.33 -18.93 -16.49
CA LEU A 427 -15.70 -19.33 -15.25
C LEU A 427 -16.73 -19.20 -14.12
N GLU A 428 -16.80 -20.19 -13.25
CA GLU A 428 -17.65 -20.15 -12.06
C GLU A 428 -16.98 -20.90 -10.92
N GLY A 429 -17.11 -20.37 -9.71
CA GLY A 429 -16.61 -21.00 -8.50
C GLY A 429 -17.46 -20.66 -7.28
N ASP A 430 -17.22 -21.40 -6.21
CA ASP A 430 -17.79 -21.10 -4.90
C ASP A 430 -16.84 -20.17 -4.12
N ARG A 431 -17.36 -19.08 -3.56
CA ARG A 431 -16.59 -18.09 -2.79
C ARG A 431 -15.81 -18.73 -1.65
N VAL A 432 -16.42 -19.65 -0.92
CA VAL A 432 -15.80 -20.29 0.26
C VAL A 432 -14.67 -21.24 -0.18
N ASP A 433 -14.88 -22.00 -1.26
CA ASP A 433 -13.85 -22.89 -1.79
C ASP A 433 -12.64 -22.08 -2.28
N TRP A 434 -12.87 -20.98 -2.99
CA TRP A 434 -11.79 -20.10 -3.46
C TRP A 434 -11.12 -19.33 -2.31
N HIS A 435 -11.87 -18.91 -1.28
CA HIS A 435 -11.30 -18.29 -0.09
C HIS A 435 -10.39 -19.27 0.65
N ARG A 436 -10.82 -20.52 0.82
CA ARG A 436 -9.96 -21.56 1.40
C ARG A 436 -8.70 -21.81 0.58
N LEU A 437 -8.83 -21.85 -0.74
CA LEU A 437 -7.68 -22.02 -1.63
C LEU A 437 -6.70 -20.85 -1.50
N TRP A 438 -7.21 -19.64 -1.46
CA TRP A 438 -6.42 -18.40 -1.25
C TRP A 438 -5.74 -18.38 0.13
N SER A 439 -6.38 -18.87 1.18
CA SER A 439 -5.83 -18.93 2.53
C SER A 439 -4.93 -20.15 2.79
N GLN A 440 -4.83 -21.09 1.87
CA GLN A 440 -4.10 -22.35 2.08
C GLN A 440 -2.61 -22.15 2.39
N THR A 441 -1.96 -21.23 1.70
CA THR A 441 -0.53 -20.92 1.92
C THR A 441 -0.30 -20.37 3.33
N SER A 442 -1.12 -19.41 3.76
CA SER A 442 -1.08 -18.83 5.10
C SER A 442 -1.33 -19.88 6.17
N PHE A 443 -2.37 -20.71 6.00
CA PHE A 443 -2.66 -21.84 6.89
C PHE A 443 -1.47 -22.78 7.04
N THR A 444 -0.86 -23.19 5.92
CA THR A 444 0.29 -24.10 5.95
C THR A 444 1.47 -23.51 6.73
N LEU A 445 1.76 -22.21 6.53
CA LEU A 445 2.84 -21.53 7.25
C LEU A 445 2.52 -21.34 8.74
N GLN A 446 1.27 -21.04 9.08
CA GLN A 446 0.83 -20.95 10.48
C GLN A 446 0.91 -22.29 11.19
N ALA A 447 0.46 -23.36 10.57
CA ALA A 447 0.54 -24.71 11.14
C ALA A 447 1.98 -25.19 11.40
N LEU A 448 2.97 -24.67 10.65
CA LEU A 448 4.40 -24.94 10.88
C LEU A 448 5.01 -24.09 12.00
N ARG A 449 4.48 -22.88 12.24
CA ARG A 449 5.03 -21.91 13.19
C ARG A 449 4.30 -21.92 14.54
N ASP A 450 2.97 -21.98 14.48
CA ASP A 450 2.07 -21.81 15.62
C ASP A 450 1.53 -23.18 16.09
N ASP A 451 0.53 -23.17 16.95
CA ASP A 451 -0.21 -24.38 17.30
C ASP A 451 -1.02 -24.88 16.09
N PRO A 452 -0.76 -26.11 15.59
CA PRO A 452 -1.39 -26.58 14.36
C PRO A 452 -2.90 -26.81 14.50
N ASP A 453 -3.41 -27.12 15.70
CA ASP A 453 -4.85 -27.31 15.93
C ASP A 453 -5.56 -25.95 15.87
N CYS A 454 -4.99 -24.89 16.45
CA CYS A 454 -5.50 -23.53 16.34
C CYS A 454 -5.45 -23.01 14.92
N ALA A 455 -4.39 -23.30 14.18
CA ALA A 455 -4.28 -22.93 12.75
C ALA A 455 -5.36 -23.63 11.91
N GLN A 456 -5.64 -24.94 12.22
CA GLN A 456 -6.70 -25.69 11.55
C GLN A 456 -8.09 -25.13 11.87
N GLU A 457 -8.37 -24.80 13.12
CA GLU A 457 -9.64 -24.17 13.53
C GLU A 457 -9.88 -22.84 12.83
N ALA A 458 -8.86 -21.98 12.75
CA ALA A 458 -8.94 -20.70 12.03
C ALA A 458 -9.21 -20.90 10.53
N TYR A 459 -8.56 -21.90 9.92
CA TYR A 459 -8.78 -22.24 8.51
C TYR A 459 -10.16 -22.84 8.25
N ASP A 460 -10.69 -23.63 9.17
CA ASP A 460 -12.02 -24.24 9.07
C ASP A 460 -13.15 -23.27 9.38
N ALA A 461 -12.91 -22.18 10.11
CA ALA A 461 -13.88 -21.11 10.33
C ALA A 461 -14.37 -20.49 9.01
N ILE A 462 -13.58 -20.51 7.94
CA ILE A 462 -13.99 -20.08 6.59
C ILE A 462 -15.20 -20.88 6.07
N LEU A 463 -15.39 -22.13 6.52
CA LEU A 463 -16.51 -23.00 6.14
C LEU A 463 -17.81 -22.64 6.87
N ASP A 464 -17.74 -21.95 8.00
CA ASP A 464 -18.92 -21.62 8.80
C ASP A 464 -19.74 -20.51 8.12
N SER A 465 -20.81 -20.92 7.45
CA SER A 465 -21.76 -19.99 6.83
C SER A 465 -22.63 -19.22 7.83
N GLY A 466 -22.60 -19.59 9.10
CA GLY A 466 -23.35 -18.96 10.19
C GLY A 466 -22.51 -17.95 10.96
N ASP A 467 -21.20 -17.84 10.69
CA ASP A 467 -20.32 -16.86 11.33
C ASP A 467 -20.70 -15.42 10.90
N PRO A 468 -21.20 -14.58 11.83
CA PRO A 468 -21.52 -13.19 11.54
C PRO A 468 -20.27 -12.31 11.39
N GLY A 469 -19.08 -12.85 11.65
CA GLY A 469 -17.84 -12.09 11.75
C GLY A 469 -17.79 -11.21 13.01
N LEU A 470 -16.92 -10.22 13.00
CA LEU A 470 -16.85 -9.21 14.08
C LEU A 470 -18.02 -8.22 13.96
N ASP A 471 -19.21 -8.66 14.27
CA ASP A 471 -20.38 -7.80 14.35
C ASP A 471 -20.67 -7.45 15.82
N ALA A 472 -20.76 -6.16 16.10
CA ALA A 472 -21.14 -5.66 17.41
C ALA A 472 -22.67 -5.75 17.61
N LEU A 473 -23.21 -6.97 17.63
CA LEU A 473 -24.66 -7.25 17.80
C LEU A 473 -25.23 -6.66 19.08
N HIS A 474 -24.42 -6.37 20.09
CA HIS A 474 -24.81 -5.83 21.37
C HIS A 474 -23.86 -4.73 21.85
N LEU A 475 -23.82 -3.60 21.12
CA LEU A 475 -23.31 -2.39 21.76
C LEU A 475 -24.29 -2.01 22.89
N PRO A 476 -23.86 -2.06 24.17
CA PRO A 476 -24.69 -1.50 25.23
C PRO A 476 -24.96 -0.04 24.85
N ALA A 477 -26.22 0.39 25.00
CA ALA A 477 -26.58 1.79 24.83
C ALA A 477 -25.72 2.59 25.83
N MET A 478 -24.55 3.05 25.37
CA MET A 478 -23.72 3.97 26.15
C MET A 478 -24.48 5.27 26.24
N PRO A 479 -24.88 5.74 27.42
CA PRO A 479 -25.40 7.10 27.54
C PRO A 479 -24.29 8.02 26.96
N PRO A 480 -24.66 9.09 26.22
CA PRO A 480 -23.66 10.05 25.79
C PRO A 480 -22.87 10.44 27.02
N LEU A 481 -21.55 10.28 26.97
CA LEU A 481 -20.64 10.71 28.04
C LEU A 481 -20.85 12.23 28.19
N ALA A 482 -21.83 12.60 28.98
CA ALA A 482 -21.99 13.95 29.45
C ALA A 482 -20.78 14.20 30.34
N ALA A 483 -19.74 14.83 29.79
CA ALA A 483 -18.66 15.35 30.61
C ALA A 483 -19.31 16.14 31.76
N PRO A 484 -18.98 15.88 33.01
CA PRO A 484 -19.53 16.62 34.11
C PRO A 484 -19.15 18.08 33.92
N ARG A 485 -20.09 18.92 33.49
CA ARG A 485 -19.90 20.38 33.39
C ARG A 485 -19.95 20.92 34.80
N ILE A 486 -18.83 20.82 35.52
CA ILE A 486 -18.67 21.47 36.81
C ILE A 486 -18.40 22.94 36.54
N GLY A 487 -19.45 23.76 36.55
CA GLY A 487 -19.37 25.20 36.65
C GLY A 487 -18.49 25.96 35.62
N GLY A 488 -18.28 25.38 34.42
CA GLY A 488 -17.46 25.99 33.35
C GLY A 488 -15.94 25.86 33.52
N ASN A 489 -15.45 25.44 34.66
CA ASN A 489 -14.03 25.15 34.90
C ASN A 489 -13.75 23.65 34.68
N ARG A 490 -12.76 23.35 33.83
CA ARG A 490 -12.25 21.99 33.67
C ARG A 490 -11.26 21.69 34.81
N PRO A 491 -11.54 20.71 35.70
CA PRO A 491 -10.58 20.32 36.74
C PRO A 491 -9.26 19.88 36.10
N ARG A 492 -8.14 20.28 36.70
CA ARG A 492 -6.82 19.83 36.23
C ARG A 492 -6.53 18.43 36.74
N VAL A 493 -5.94 17.59 35.87
CA VAL A 493 -5.46 16.24 36.20
C VAL A 493 -4.02 16.11 35.72
N ALA A 494 -3.13 15.67 36.60
CA ALA A 494 -1.74 15.38 36.24
C ALA A 494 -1.64 14.02 35.56
N ILE A 495 -1.06 14.01 34.38
CA ILE A 495 -0.70 12.77 33.67
C ILE A 495 0.79 12.54 33.96
N LEU A 496 1.05 11.62 34.87
CA LEU A 496 2.41 11.31 35.31
C LEU A 496 3.12 10.44 34.25
N ARG A 497 4.36 10.79 33.96
CA ARG A 497 5.23 10.00 33.09
C ARG A 497 6.70 10.03 33.51
N GLU A 498 7.42 9.03 33.06
CA GLU A 498 8.86 8.81 33.19
C GLU A 498 9.40 8.36 31.84
N GLN A 499 10.74 8.25 31.69
CA GLN A 499 11.34 7.63 30.51
C GLN A 499 10.84 6.20 30.33
N GLY A 500 10.52 5.84 29.09
CA GLY A 500 9.98 4.52 28.74
C GLY A 500 8.47 4.36 28.96
N VAL A 501 7.77 5.35 29.52
CA VAL A 501 6.30 5.37 29.53
C VAL A 501 5.80 5.69 28.13
N ASN A 502 4.91 4.86 27.61
CA ASN A 502 4.06 5.14 26.46
C ASN A 502 2.60 5.17 26.94
N GLY A 503 1.68 5.73 26.21
CA GLY A 503 0.26 5.80 26.62
C GLY A 503 -0.10 7.05 27.44
N GLN A 504 0.85 7.96 27.75
CA GLN A 504 0.54 9.21 28.43
C GLN A 504 -0.36 10.12 27.57
N VAL A 505 -0.20 10.09 26.25
CA VAL A 505 -1.02 10.87 25.32
C VAL A 505 -2.44 10.31 25.26
N GLU A 506 -2.59 9.00 25.21
CA GLU A 506 -3.88 8.28 25.26
C GLU A 506 -4.61 8.57 26.58
N MET A 507 -3.91 8.53 27.69
CA MET A 507 -4.46 8.87 29.00
C MET A 507 -4.91 10.33 29.05
N ALA A 508 -4.08 11.24 28.55
CA ALA A 508 -4.43 12.66 28.44
C ALA A 508 -5.69 12.87 27.59
N ALA A 509 -5.79 12.17 26.45
CA ALA A 509 -6.97 12.22 25.57
C ALA A 509 -8.23 11.66 26.26
N ALA A 510 -8.10 10.58 27.03
CA ALA A 510 -9.22 10.02 27.77
C ALA A 510 -9.74 11.00 28.83
N PHE A 511 -8.86 11.62 29.61
CA PHE A 511 -9.25 12.64 30.59
C PHE A 511 -9.82 13.90 29.92
N ASP A 512 -9.25 14.33 28.80
CA ASP A 512 -9.76 15.48 28.02
C ASP A 512 -11.21 15.23 27.56
N ARG A 513 -11.50 14.03 27.01
CA ARG A 513 -12.86 13.59 26.63
C ARG A 513 -13.81 13.55 27.82
N ALA A 514 -13.31 13.20 29.00
CA ALA A 514 -14.09 13.21 30.25
C ALA A 514 -14.29 14.61 30.84
N GLY A 515 -13.78 15.68 30.20
CA GLY A 515 -13.98 17.06 30.61
C GLY A 515 -12.92 17.62 31.56
N PHE A 516 -11.81 16.94 31.76
CA PHE A 516 -10.67 17.43 32.54
C PHE A 516 -9.70 18.23 31.66
N ALA A 517 -8.86 19.05 32.30
CA ALA A 517 -7.69 19.65 31.67
C ALA A 517 -6.47 18.79 32.02
N ALA A 518 -6.05 17.95 31.08
CA ALA A 518 -4.88 17.10 31.25
C ALA A 518 -3.60 17.95 31.24
N VAL A 519 -2.72 17.70 32.22
CA VAL A 519 -1.44 18.38 32.39
C VAL A 519 -0.33 17.33 32.37
N ASP A 520 0.60 17.45 31.44
CA ASP A 520 1.77 16.58 31.35
C ASP A 520 2.72 16.86 32.51
N VAL A 521 3.00 15.87 33.35
CA VAL A 521 3.87 15.95 34.51
C VAL A 521 4.93 14.86 34.45
N HIS A 522 6.16 15.25 34.13
CA HIS A 522 7.31 14.36 34.20
C HIS A 522 7.77 14.16 35.66
N MET A 523 8.32 13.01 36.00
CA MET A 523 8.81 12.74 37.36
C MET A 523 9.82 13.78 37.83
N ASN A 524 10.66 14.33 36.94
CA ASN A 524 11.57 15.41 37.25
C ASN A 524 10.85 16.71 37.66
N ASP A 525 9.63 16.96 37.25
CA ASP A 525 8.84 18.11 37.69
C ASP A 525 8.47 17.98 39.18
N LEU A 526 8.12 16.75 39.61
CA LEU A 526 7.88 16.45 41.02
C LEU A 526 9.15 16.56 41.85
N LEU A 527 10.26 15.96 41.40
CA LEU A 527 11.53 15.94 42.09
C LEU A 527 12.14 17.36 42.25
N SER A 528 11.91 18.23 41.29
CA SER A 528 12.38 19.63 41.31
C SER A 528 11.39 20.60 41.94
N GLY A 529 10.21 20.15 42.35
CA GLY A 529 9.17 21.00 42.94
C GLY A 529 8.49 21.95 41.93
N ARG A 530 8.52 21.61 40.63
CA ARG A 530 7.85 22.37 39.57
C ARG A 530 6.38 22.00 39.43
N ALA A 531 5.96 20.86 39.93
CA ALA A 531 4.57 20.34 39.89
C ALA A 531 4.02 20.12 41.30
#